data_8ea5736551a544c6e58347adc343c2fc
#
_entry.id   8ea5736551a544c6e58347adc343c2fc
#
_cell.length_a   1.000
_cell.length_b   1.000
_cell.length_c   1.000
_cell.angle_alpha   90.00
_cell.angle_beta   90.00
_cell.angle_gamma   90.00
#
_symmetry.space_group_name_H-M   'P 1'
#
loop_
_entity.id
_entity.type
_entity.pdbx_description
1 polymer ?
#
loop_
_entity_poly.entity_id
_entity_poly.type
_entity_poly.pdbx_seq_one_letter_code
_entity_poly.pdbx_strand_id
1 'polypeptide(L)'
;MLLFGLTACDKVKFWEDKHSAEAAMHTYTCPMHPEVISDKPGKCPKCGMDLVLKDAPEKKEEGIKLDDLLKPTNEFVVSEQPVIKVKRENIPTTVDALGTVEYDTRQIGSISSRVAGRIEKLYVRYKYQKVSKGQRILDIYSPELLTAQQNLLFVIKNDRSNKTMIDASRQKLLLLGMPASQIQKVIQRGKPDLTVPVFSNYSGHIQQAGTAGSMGSSPQSAPAMASNTAATAELPLKEGMYLQKGQNIFSVYNPNRTWALINIFSEDIALISKGQSVMIIPEANPENRFKGIIGFIEPFFRQGSKTVTARVYFDNSTAKIPVGSQVKAEIMSHNRMADWLPKSAVVSLGIDKIAFKKVEGGFIAHKVVTGAVVGDKIQIVSGLLPEDGVAENAQYLMDSESFIKINR
;
A
#
# COMPACT_ATOMS: atom_id res chain seq x y z
N MET A 1 -43.90 -36.49 -33.05
CA MET A 1 -44.65 -37.52 -32.34
C MET A 1 -44.77 -37.10 -30.89
N LEU A 2 -46.00 -36.77 -30.56
CA LEU A 2 -46.64 -36.78 -29.27
C LEU A 2 -45.96 -35.91 -28.16
N LEU A 3 -46.55 -34.79 -27.79
CA LEU A 3 -47.90 -34.50 -27.21
C LEU A 3 -47.98 -34.74 -25.70
N PHE A 4 -48.56 -33.72 -25.17
CA PHE A 4 -49.37 -33.57 -23.93
C PHE A 4 -48.58 -33.05 -22.74
N GLY A 5 -49.02 -32.04 -22.04
CA GLY A 5 -50.28 -31.30 -22.03
C GLY A 5 -50.45 -30.68 -20.67
N LEU A 6 -50.88 -29.42 -20.67
CA LEU A 6 -52.02 -28.93 -19.91
C LEU A 6 -52.00 -29.20 -18.39
N THR A 7 -52.27 -28.33 -17.52
CA THR A 7 -53.23 -27.27 -17.22
C THR A 7 -53.05 -26.98 -15.74
N ALA A 8 -53.28 -25.97 -15.18
CA ALA A 8 -54.24 -24.93 -15.05
C ALA A 8 -54.27 -24.42 -13.61
N CYS A 9 -54.42 -23.15 -13.50
CA CYS A 9 -55.33 -22.40 -12.64
C CYS A 9 -55.44 -22.65 -11.12
N ASP A 10 -55.40 -21.50 -10.48
CA ASP A 10 -56.27 -21.05 -9.39
C ASP A 10 -55.93 -21.48 -7.96
N LYS A 11 -55.55 -20.55 -7.13
CA LYS A 11 -56.44 -19.91 -6.14
C LYS A 11 -55.69 -18.90 -5.32
N VAL A 12 -56.06 -17.64 -5.54
CA VAL A 12 -55.95 -16.57 -4.58
C VAL A 12 -56.66 -17.00 -3.30
N LYS A 13 -55.93 -16.99 -2.20
CA LYS A 13 -56.53 -16.94 -0.85
C LYS A 13 -55.94 -15.74 -0.13
N PHE A 14 -56.75 -14.72 -0.11
CA PHE A 14 -56.84 -13.65 0.86
C PHE A 14 -56.82 -14.25 2.27
N TRP A 15 -55.80 -13.90 3.06
CA TRP A 15 -55.82 -14.12 4.49
C TRP A 15 -55.80 -12.79 5.17
N GLU A 16 -56.87 -12.52 5.84
CA GLU A 16 -57.16 -11.44 6.75
C GLU A 16 -56.11 -11.38 7.87
N ASP A 17 -55.75 -10.13 8.14
CA ASP A 17 -54.99 -9.70 9.30
C ASP A 17 -55.59 -10.21 10.61
N LYS A 18 -54.81 -10.89 11.39
CA LYS A 18 -54.94 -10.91 12.84
C LYS A 18 -53.71 -10.25 13.41
N HIS A 19 -53.83 -8.98 13.74
CA HIS A 19 -52.95 -8.32 14.66
C HIS A 19 -52.95 -9.03 16.00
N SER A 20 -51.99 -9.90 16.24
CA SER A 20 -51.56 -10.21 17.58
C SER A 20 -50.54 -9.20 17.98
N ALA A 21 -50.89 -8.30 18.86
CA ALA A 21 -49.98 -7.40 19.55
C ALA A 21 -48.98 -8.28 20.33
N GLU A 22 -47.82 -8.55 19.75
CA GLU A 22 -46.63 -8.94 20.51
C GLU A 22 -46.25 -7.73 21.36
N ALA A 23 -46.51 -7.82 22.65
CA ALA A 23 -45.97 -6.86 23.63
C ALA A 23 -44.44 -6.95 23.53
N ALA A 24 -43.83 -5.92 22.95
CA ALA A 24 -42.38 -5.78 22.95
C ALA A 24 -41.94 -5.74 24.42
N MET A 25 -41.26 -6.81 24.88
CA MET A 25 -40.62 -6.85 26.19
C MET A 25 -39.47 -5.83 26.18
N HIS A 26 -39.73 -4.66 26.71
CA HIS A 26 -38.72 -3.63 26.91
C HIS A 26 -37.85 -4.02 28.11
N THR A 27 -36.56 -4.26 27.86
CA THR A 27 -35.60 -4.61 28.88
C THR A 27 -34.81 -3.39 29.32
N TYR A 28 -34.82 -3.10 30.62
CA TYR A 28 -34.13 -1.95 31.22
C TYR A 28 -32.85 -2.43 31.92
N THR A 29 -31.77 -1.66 31.81
CA THR A 29 -30.48 -1.95 32.46
C THR A 29 -29.88 -0.69 33.10
N CYS A 30 -28.98 -0.90 34.06
CA CYS A 30 -28.25 0.19 34.70
C CYS A 30 -26.94 0.46 33.92
N PRO A 31 -26.62 1.71 33.54
CA PRO A 31 -25.39 2.05 32.84
C PRO A 31 -24.11 1.67 33.60
N MET A 32 -24.17 1.67 34.92
CA MET A 32 -23.03 1.34 35.82
C MET A 32 -22.99 -0.13 36.24
N HIS A 33 -24.11 -0.84 36.13
CA HIS A 33 -24.25 -2.25 36.56
C HIS A 33 -25.02 -3.02 35.47
N PRO A 34 -24.38 -3.40 34.36
CA PRO A 34 -25.04 -4.05 33.21
C PRO A 34 -25.65 -5.44 33.54
N GLU A 35 -25.28 -5.99 34.68
CA GLU A 35 -25.85 -7.23 35.24
C GLU A 35 -27.25 -7.06 35.83
N VAL A 36 -27.69 -5.81 36.12
CA VAL A 36 -29.02 -5.51 36.61
C VAL A 36 -29.95 -5.30 35.41
N ILE A 37 -30.80 -6.28 35.17
CA ILE A 37 -31.79 -6.29 34.09
C ILE A 37 -33.20 -6.33 34.73
N SER A 38 -34.10 -5.47 34.23
CA SER A 38 -35.49 -5.40 34.69
C SER A 38 -36.44 -5.23 33.51
N ASP A 39 -37.61 -5.83 33.60
CA ASP A 39 -38.68 -5.72 32.59
C ASP A 39 -39.57 -4.48 32.81
N LYS A 40 -39.23 -3.69 33.83
CA LYS A 40 -39.99 -2.46 34.17
C LYS A 40 -39.06 -1.30 34.46
N PRO A 41 -39.44 -0.06 34.14
CA PRO A 41 -38.68 1.11 34.54
C PRO A 41 -38.62 1.21 36.07
N GLY A 42 -37.47 1.59 36.60
CA GLY A 42 -37.26 1.65 38.05
C GLY A 42 -35.84 2.09 38.39
N LYS A 43 -35.48 1.97 39.66
CA LYS A 43 -34.13 2.29 40.15
C LYS A 43 -33.28 1.07 40.36
N CYS A 44 -32.00 1.22 40.05
CA CYS A 44 -31.03 0.15 40.25
C CYS A 44 -30.87 -0.16 41.75
N PRO A 45 -31.03 -1.42 42.17
CA PRO A 45 -30.93 -1.77 43.59
C PRO A 45 -29.51 -1.65 44.16
N LYS A 46 -28.49 -1.56 43.28
CA LYS A 46 -27.08 -1.43 43.70
C LYS A 46 -26.60 0.01 43.85
N CYS A 47 -27.09 0.94 43.00
CA CYS A 47 -26.60 2.32 42.99
C CYS A 47 -27.69 3.40 43.04
N GLY A 48 -28.96 3.04 42.98
CA GLY A 48 -30.08 3.99 43.07
C GLY A 48 -30.37 4.82 41.80
N MET A 49 -29.58 4.68 40.75
CA MET A 49 -29.81 5.39 39.48
C MET A 49 -30.97 4.78 38.71
N ASP A 50 -31.63 5.60 37.89
CA ASP A 50 -32.72 5.14 37.04
C ASP A 50 -32.23 4.18 35.95
N LEU A 51 -32.97 3.11 35.70
CA LEU A 51 -32.69 2.13 34.66
C LEU A 51 -33.06 2.69 33.30
N VAL A 52 -32.19 2.50 32.30
CA VAL A 52 -32.38 2.92 30.90
C VAL A 52 -32.71 1.73 30.01
N LEU A 53 -33.44 1.96 28.95
CA LEU A 53 -33.78 0.93 27.96
C LEU A 53 -32.50 0.36 27.33
N LYS A 54 -32.33 -0.95 27.35
CA LYS A 54 -31.17 -1.63 26.80
C LYS A 54 -31.07 -1.52 25.28
N ASP A 55 -32.22 -1.42 24.61
CA ASP A 55 -32.35 -1.29 23.17
C ASP A 55 -32.89 0.09 22.77
N ALA A 56 -32.58 1.15 23.53
CA ALA A 56 -32.81 2.50 23.04
C ALA A 56 -31.96 2.65 21.74
N PRO A 57 -32.59 2.90 20.58
CA PRO A 57 -31.80 3.18 19.38
C PRO A 57 -30.90 4.35 19.75
N GLU A 58 -29.58 4.16 19.57
CA GLU A 58 -28.64 5.27 19.60
C GLU A 58 -29.28 6.38 18.77
N LYS A 59 -29.55 7.53 19.37
CA LYS A 59 -29.84 8.73 18.62
C LYS A 59 -28.62 8.95 17.74
N LYS A 60 -28.64 8.37 16.52
CA LYS A 60 -27.83 8.91 15.44
C LYS A 60 -28.19 10.37 15.44
N GLU A 61 -27.23 11.22 15.75
CA GLU A 61 -27.32 12.62 15.38
C GLU A 61 -27.56 12.61 13.87
N GLU A 62 -28.82 12.66 13.48
CA GLU A 62 -29.20 12.88 12.11
C GLU A 62 -28.64 14.26 11.82
N GLY A 63 -27.48 14.29 11.16
CA GLY A 63 -26.94 15.53 10.64
C GLY A 63 -28.05 16.18 9.87
N ILE A 64 -28.26 17.46 10.12
CA ILE A 64 -29.31 18.31 9.50
C ILE A 64 -29.31 17.95 8.01
N LYS A 65 -30.39 17.30 7.55
CA LYS A 65 -30.53 16.95 6.13
C LYS A 65 -30.80 18.24 5.36
N LEU A 66 -30.20 18.37 4.19
CA LEU A 66 -30.38 19.52 3.33
C LEU A 66 -31.90 19.77 3.09
N ASP A 67 -32.68 18.71 2.94
CA ASP A 67 -34.14 18.76 2.77
C ASP A 67 -34.87 19.38 3.96
N ASP A 68 -34.30 19.34 5.18
CA ASP A 68 -34.83 19.99 6.36
C ASP A 68 -34.51 21.50 6.41
N LEU A 69 -33.37 21.89 5.80
CA LEU A 69 -32.97 23.28 5.66
C LEU A 69 -33.65 23.99 4.47
N LEU A 70 -34.09 23.21 3.48
CA LEU A 70 -34.70 23.65 2.24
C LEU A 70 -36.25 23.49 2.29
N LYS A 71 -36.90 23.68 3.45
CA LYS A 71 -38.37 23.67 3.54
C LYS A 71 -39.02 24.75 2.69
N PRO A 72 -40.22 24.50 2.12
CA PRO A 72 -40.79 25.15 0.92
C PRO A 72 -40.89 26.68 0.90
N THR A 73 -40.75 27.36 2.02
CA THR A 73 -40.90 28.81 2.11
C THR A 73 -39.66 29.63 1.75
N ASN A 74 -38.49 28.98 1.55
CA ASN A 74 -37.20 29.64 1.25
C ASN A 74 -36.44 29.03 0.09
N GLU A 75 -37.12 28.33 -0.81
CA GLU A 75 -36.45 27.61 -1.93
C GLU A 75 -35.99 28.57 -3.04
N PHE A 76 -36.34 29.82 -2.99
CA PHE A 76 -36.22 30.74 -4.12
C PHE A 76 -35.48 32.00 -3.73
N VAL A 77 -34.34 32.26 -4.36
CA VAL A 77 -33.53 33.46 -4.17
C VAL A 77 -33.63 34.37 -5.39
N VAL A 78 -34.14 35.58 -5.24
CA VAL A 78 -34.14 36.59 -6.29
C VAL A 78 -32.79 37.29 -6.31
N SER A 79 -32.05 37.13 -7.41
CA SER A 79 -30.77 37.77 -7.59
C SER A 79 -30.43 37.95 -9.07
N GLU A 80 -29.66 38.99 -9.39
CA GLU A 80 -29.14 39.29 -10.74
C GLU A 80 -27.72 38.71 -10.95
N GLN A 81 -27.35 37.67 -10.22
CA GLN A 81 -26.05 37.03 -10.37
C GLN A 81 -25.84 36.52 -11.80
N PRO A 82 -24.61 36.63 -12.32
CA PRO A 82 -24.24 36.04 -13.60
C PRO A 82 -24.52 34.52 -13.62
N VAL A 83 -25.02 34.06 -14.75
CA VAL A 83 -25.37 32.67 -14.96
C VAL A 83 -24.30 32.01 -15.82
N ILE A 84 -23.76 30.94 -15.33
CA ILE A 84 -22.82 30.11 -16.07
C ILE A 84 -23.44 28.73 -16.36
N LYS A 85 -22.94 28.04 -17.32
CA LYS A 85 -23.32 26.65 -17.63
C LYS A 85 -22.23 25.70 -17.29
N VAL A 86 -22.63 24.45 -17.01
CA VAL A 86 -21.70 23.34 -16.87
C VAL A 86 -20.91 23.17 -18.17
N LYS A 87 -19.60 23.20 -18.08
CA LYS A 87 -18.70 23.02 -19.21
C LYS A 87 -18.15 21.61 -19.23
N ARG A 88 -18.38 20.91 -20.32
CA ARG A 88 -17.80 19.58 -20.55
C ARG A 88 -16.40 19.73 -21.13
N GLU A 89 -15.42 19.56 -20.26
CA GLU A 89 -14.00 19.77 -20.60
C GLU A 89 -13.17 18.56 -20.18
N ASN A 90 -12.05 18.39 -20.89
CA ASN A 90 -11.06 17.39 -20.57
C ASN A 90 -9.93 18.06 -19.77
N ILE A 91 -10.05 18.08 -18.45
CA ILE A 91 -9.04 18.68 -17.59
C ILE A 91 -8.18 17.57 -17.01
N PRO A 92 -6.86 17.58 -17.25
CA PRO A 92 -5.95 16.61 -16.66
C PRO A 92 -5.96 16.81 -15.13
N THR A 93 -6.33 15.77 -14.42
CA THR A 93 -6.32 15.74 -12.96
C THR A 93 -5.02 15.10 -12.52
N THR A 94 -4.31 15.73 -11.60
CA THR A 94 -3.15 15.15 -10.94
C THR A 94 -3.52 14.71 -9.54
N VAL A 95 -3.07 13.53 -9.15
CA VAL A 95 -3.16 13.03 -7.79
C VAL A 95 -1.80 13.17 -7.16
N ASP A 96 -1.73 13.90 -6.06
CA ASP A 96 -0.52 14.07 -5.27
C ASP A 96 -0.46 13.01 -4.18
N ALA A 97 0.64 12.29 -4.12
CA ALA A 97 0.87 11.27 -3.11
C ALA A 97 2.28 11.36 -2.55
N LEU A 98 2.43 11.02 -1.28
CA LEU A 98 3.73 10.95 -0.62
C LEU A 98 4.22 9.51 -0.55
N GLY A 99 5.53 9.33 -0.55
CA GLY A 99 6.11 8.01 -0.50
C GLY A 99 7.57 7.99 -0.10
N THR A 100 8.14 6.80 -0.14
CA THR A 100 9.56 6.57 0.16
C THR A 100 10.21 5.75 -0.93
N VAL A 101 11.51 6.00 -1.16
CA VAL A 101 12.31 5.18 -2.08
C VAL A 101 12.81 3.95 -1.33
N GLU A 102 12.56 2.77 -1.88
CA GLU A 102 13.01 1.49 -1.31
C GLU A 102 13.70 0.63 -2.37
N TYR A 103 14.47 -0.36 -1.91
CA TYR A 103 15.09 -1.34 -2.80
C TYR A 103 14.04 -2.22 -3.50
N ASP A 104 14.27 -2.53 -4.76
CA ASP A 104 13.49 -3.55 -5.45
C ASP A 104 13.80 -4.94 -4.86
N THR A 105 12.88 -5.43 -4.02
CA THR A 105 13.04 -6.71 -3.32
C THR A 105 13.16 -7.92 -4.25
N ARG A 106 12.73 -7.80 -5.51
CA ARG A 106 12.85 -8.86 -6.51
C ARG A 106 14.30 -9.06 -6.98
N GLN A 107 15.16 -8.07 -6.75
CA GLN A 107 16.54 -8.06 -7.22
C GLN A 107 17.57 -8.09 -6.08
N ILE A 108 17.15 -8.49 -4.90
CA ILE A 108 18.05 -8.71 -3.78
C ILE A 108 18.82 -10.00 -4.05
N GLY A 109 20.13 -9.88 -4.16
CA GLY A 109 21.02 -11.03 -4.27
C GLY A 109 21.28 -11.64 -2.89
N SER A 110 21.27 -12.97 -2.79
CA SER A 110 21.67 -13.69 -1.58
C SER A 110 22.96 -14.46 -1.85
N ILE A 111 23.97 -14.24 -1.01
CA ILE A 111 25.21 -14.99 -1.00
C ILE A 111 25.12 -16.00 0.15
N SER A 112 24.96 -17.28 -0.18
CA SER A 112 24.84 -18.36 0.79
C SER A 112 26.05 -19.29 0.72
N SER A 113 26.42 -19.89 1.86
CA SER A 113 27.44 -20.90 1.89
C SER A 113 26.94 -22.21 1.27
N ARG A 114 27.71 -22.76 0.33
CA ARG A 114 27.41 -24.08 -0.29
C ARG A 114 27.88 -25.25 0.53
N VAL A 115 28.80 -25.00 1.46
CA VAL A 115 29.42 -25.99 2.32
C VAL A 115 29.42 -25.52 3.77
N ALA A 116 29.49 -26.46 4.70
CA ALA A 116 29.82 -26.13 6.09
C ALA A 116 31.32 -25.91 6.24
N GLY A 117 31.72 -24.94 7.08
CA GLY A 117 33.11 -24.66 7.30
C GLY A 117 33.40 -23.43 8.14
N ARG A 118 34.66 -23.17 8.41
CA ARG A 118 35.12 -22.01 9.19
C ARG A 118 35.58 -20.89 8.26
N ILE A 119 35.22 -19.66 8.58
CA ILE A 119 35.71 -18.46 7.90
C ILE A 119 37.16 -18.25 8.31
N GLU A 120 38.10 -18.38 7.35
CA GLU A 120 39.53 -18.12 7.59
C GLU A 120 39.87 -16.66 7.35
N LYS A 121 39.24 -16.03 6.35
CA LYS A 121 39.46 -14.63 6.01
C LYS A 121 38.19 -14.00 5.50
N LEU A 122 37.92 -12.77 5.94
CA LEU A 122 36.76 -11.99 5.53
C LEU A 122 37.23 -10.70 4.85
N TYR A 123 36.83 -10.49 3.58
CA TYR A 123 37.20 -9.32 2.79
C TYR A 123 36.16 -8.19 2.86
N VAL A 124 34.96 -8.50 3.32
CA VAL A 124 33.89 -7.53 3.56
C VAL A 124 33.85 -7.25 5.05
N ARG A 125 34.09 -5.98 5.44
CA ARG A 125 34.32 -5.61 6.84
C ARG A 125 33.21 -4.76 7.46
N TYR A 126 32.37 -4.10 6.63
CA TYR A 126 31.34 -3.19 7.12
C TYR A 126 30.07 -3.26 6.28
N LYS A 127 28.96 -2.86 6.88
CA LYS A 127 27.66 -2.75 6.20
C LYS A 127 27.74 -1.70 5.08
N TYR A 128 26.98 -1.93 4.03
CA TYR A 128 26.92 -1.07 2.84
C TYR A 128 28.23 -1.02 2.03
N GLN A 129 29.22 -1.85 2.34
CA GLN A 129 30.39 -1.99 1.49
C GLN A 129 29.98 -2.40 0.08
N LYS A 130 30.46 -1.67 -0.93
CA LYS A 130 30.23 -1.99 -2.33
C LYS A 130 30.97 -3.24 -2.72
N VAL A 131 30.27 -4.15 -3.40
CA VAL A 131 30.84 -5.36 -3.98
C VAL A 131 30.45 -5.47 -5.44
N SER A 132 31.34 -6.08 -6.23
CA SER A 132 31.13 -6.35 -7.64
C SER A 132 30.94 -7.85 -7.87
N LYS A 133 30.22 -8.21 -8.92
CA LYS A 133 30.13 -9.61 -9.35
C LYS A 133 31.53 -10.18 -9.62
N GLY A 134 31.83 -11.37 -9.08
CA GLY A 134 33.13 -11.98 -9.15
C GLY A 134 34.14 -11.51 -8.10
N GLN A 135 33.78 -10.56 -7.24
CA GLN A 135 34.64 -10.12 -6.13
C GLN A 135 34.71 -11.20 -5.03
N ARG A 136 35.88 -11.44 -4.51
CA ARG A 136 36.14 -12.35 -3.38
C ARG A 136 35.56 -11.76 -2.10
N ILE A 137 34.71 -12.51 -1.41
CA ILE A 137 33.97 -12.09 -0.21
C ILE A 137 34.61 -12.64 1.04
N LEU A 138 34.89 -13.94 1.06
CA LEU A 138 35.57 -14.65 2.16
C LEU A 138 36.30 -15.88 1.67
N ASP A 139 37.15 -16.38 2.52
CA ASP A 139 37.80 -17.70 2.37
C ASP A 139 37.25 -18.65 3.42
N ILE A 140 36.81 -19.80 3.00
CA ILE A 140 36.29 -20.84 3.88
C ILE A 140 37.21 -22.08 3.91
N TYR A 141 37.49 -22.55 5.10
CA TYR A 141 38.02 -23.88 5.34
C TYR A 141 36.86 -24.86 5.51
N SER A 142 36.78 -25.89 4.70
CA SER A 142 35.74 -26.90 4.77
C SER A 142 36.32 -28.30 4.63
N PRO A 143 36.12 -29.19 5.62
CA PRO A 143 36.54 -30.60 5.54
C PRO A 143 35.93 -31.31 4.34
N GLU A 144 34.67 -31.00 3.98
CA GLU A 144 34.00 -31.60 2.83
C GLU A 144 34.70 -31.23 1.51
N LEU A 145 35.08 -29.95 1.35
CA LEU A 145 35.86 -29.51 0.17
C LEU A 145 37.25 -30.12 0.12
N LEU A 146 37.91 -30.23 1.27
CA LEU A 146 39.23 -30.84 1.36
C LEU A 146 39.19 -32.32 0.92
N THR A 147 38.26 -33.09 1.47
CA THR A 147 38.04 -34.50 1.11
C THR A 147 37.71 -34.67 -0.38
N ALA A 148 36.84 -33.82 -0.91
CA ALA A 148 36.49 -33.87 -2.34
C ALA A 148 37.67 -33.56 -3.26
N GLN A 149 38.57 -32.64 -2.87
CA GLN A 149 39.80 -32.36 -3.59
C GLN A 149 40.78 -33.54 -3.53
N GLN A 150 40.95 -34.15 -2.35
CA GLN A 150 41.78 -35.33 -2.16
C GLN A 150 41.31 -36.50 -3.04
N ASN A 151 39.97 -36.72 -3.08
CA ASN A 151 39.38 -37.74 -3.93
C ASN A 151 39.64 -37.49 -5.42
N LEU A 152 39.49 -36.23 -5.90
CA LEU A 152 39.84 -35.89 -7.28
C LEU A 152 41.31 -36.18 -7.59
N LEU A 153 42.23 -35.74 -6.72
CA LEU A 153 43.68 -35.98 -6.90
C LEU A 153 44.03 -37.45 -6.85
N PHE A 154 43.36 -38.22 -5.98
CA PHE A 154 43.54 -39.66 -5.89
C PHE A 154 43.14 -40.37 -7.20
N VAL A 155 41.96 -40.03 -7.76
CA VAL A 155 41.51 -40.60 -9.04
C VAL A 155 42.47 -40.24 -10.17
N ILE A 156 42.93 -39.00 -10.27
CA ILE A 156 43.88 -38.57 -11.29
C ILE A 156 45.24 -39.30 -11.18
N LYS A 157 45.67 -39.58 -9.94
CA LYS A 157 46.94 -40.25 -9.70
C LYS A 157 46.89 -41.76 -10.03
N ASN A 158 45.81 -42.44 -9.62
CA ASN A 158 45.71 -43.89 -9.71
C ASN A 158 45.03 -44.42 -10.97
N ASP A 159 44.06 -43.64 -11.56
CA ASP A 159 43.29 -44.03 -12.75
C ASP A 159 43.09 -42.84 -13.68
N ARG A 160 44.16 -42.39 -14.31
CA ARG A 160 44.11 -41.22 -15.22
C ARG A 160 43.31 -41.48 -16.50
N SER A 161 43.04 -42.74 -16.83
CA SER A 161 42.28 -43.14 -18.02
C SER A 161 40.77 -43.01 -17.81
N ASN A 162 40.31 -43.05 -16.58
CA ASN A 162 38.88 -42.99 -16.22
C ASN A 162 38.34 -41.56 -16.24
N LYS A 163 38.12 -41.07 -17.45
CA LYS A 163 37.58 -39.69 -17.66
C LYS A 163 36.26 -39.46 -16.93
N THR A 164 35.38 -40.47 -16.93
CA THR A 164 34.04 -40.33 -16.28
C THR A 164 34.17 -40.07 -14.78
N MET A 165 35.06 -40.76 -14.09
CA MET A 165 35.26 -40.60 -12.65
C MET A 165 35.95 -39.25 -12.30
N ILE A 166 36.91 -38.85 -13.16
CA ILE A 166 37.57 -37.54 -13.05
C ILE A 166 36.53 -36.42 -13.23
N ASP A 167 35.67 -36.49 -14.25
CA ASP A 167 34.66 -35.46 -14.53
C ASP A 167 33.59 -35.43 -13.45
N ALA A 168 33.15 -36.60 -12.94
CA ALA A 168 32.23 -36.65 -11.79
C ALA A 168 32.83 -35.98 -10.54
N SER A 169 34.12 -36.21 -10.25
CA SER A 169 34.81 -35.60 -9.11
C SER A 169 34.98 -34.09 -9.30
N ARG A 170 35.26 -33.62 -10.52
CA ARG A 170 35.27 -32.17 -10.85
C ARG A 170 33.92 -31.55 -10.67
N GLN A 171 32.86 -32.21 -11.18
CA GLN A 171 31.50 -31.72 -11.07
C GLN A 171 31.07 -31.61 -9.60
N LYS A 172 31.43 -32.57 -8.76
CA LYS A 172 31.21 -32.50 -7.32
C LYS A 172 31.83 -31.24 -6.70
N LEU A 173 33.07 -30.89 -7.04
CA LEU A 173 33.75 -29.69 -6.53
C LEU A 173 33.07 -28.40 -7.03
N LEU A 174 32.61 -28.36 -8.28
CA LEU A 174 31.87 -27.24 -8.84
C LEU A 174 30.54 -27.03 -8.08
N LEU A 175 29.81 -28.11 -7.80
CA LEU A 175 28.56 -28.08 -7.02
C LEU A 175 28.80 -27.60 -5.59
N LEU A 176 29.90 -27.96 -4.96
CA LEU A 176 30.32 -27.48 -3.65
C LEU A 176 30.80 -26.02 -3.67
N GLY A 177 30.85 -25.39 -4.84
CA GLY A 177 31.16 -23.96 -5.01
C GLY A 177 32.60 -23.62 -5.31
N MET A 178 33.46 -24.61 -5.53
CA MET A 178 34.86 -24.36 -5.92
C MET A 178 34.93 -23.90 -7.38
N PRO A 179 35.53 -22.73 -7.69
CA PRO A 179 35.66 -22.26 -9.07
C PRO A 179 36.47 -23.19 -9.95
N ALA A 180 36.10 -23.31 -11.22
CA ALA A 180 36.84 -24.16 -12.18
C ALA A 180 38.32 -23.81 -12.29
N SER A 181 38.67 -22.53 -12.23
CA SER A 181 40.04 -22.03 -12.23
C SER A 181 40.84 -22.52 -11.03
N GLN A 182 40.23 -22.64 -9.86
CA GLN A 182 40.87 -23.15 -8.67
C GLN A 182 41.03 -24.69 -8.73
N ILE A 183 40.01 -25.41 -9.21
CA ILE A 183 40.10 -26.86 -9.45
C ILE A 183 41.27 -27.16 -10.37
N GLN A 184 41.44 -26.38 -11.45
CA GLN A 184 42.55 -26.55 -12.36
C GLN A 184 43.93 -26.34 -11.69
N LYS A 185 44.01 -25.32 -10.82
CA LYS A 185 45.24 -25.07 -10.03
C LYS A 185 45.56 -26.22 -9.08
N VAL A 186 44.55 -26.79 -8.41
CA VAL A 186 44.69 -27.95 -7.53
C VAL A 186 45.23 -29.15 -8.32
N ILE A 187 44.68 -29.41 -9.51
CA ILE A 187 45.14 -30.50 -10.38
C ILE A 187 46.62 -30.29 -10.81
N GLN A 188 46.97 -29.06 -11.21
CA GLN A 188 48.33 -28.73 -11.65
C GLN A 188 49.35 -28.84 -10.51
N ARG A 189 49.00 -28.42 -9.29
CA ARG A 189 49.88 -28.49 -8.12
C ARG A 189 49.98 -29.91 -7.52
N GLY A 190 48.99 -30.74 -7.77
CA GLY A 190 48.87 -32.06 -7.16
C GLY A 190 48.65 -32.06 -5.64
N LYS A 191 48.27 -30.90 -5.07
CA LYS A 191 48.00 -30.73 -3.63
C LYS A 191 46.68 -30.01 -3.43
N PRO A 192 45.87 -30.41 -2.44
CA PRO A 192 44.64 -29.76 -2.14
C PRO A 192 44.88 -28.37 -1.53
N ASP A 193 43.99 -27.40 -1.83
CA ASP A 193 43.96 -26.11 -1.17
C ASP A 193 43.14 -26.23 0.13
N LEU A 194 43.68 -25.75 1.24
CA LEU A 194 43.01 -25.78 2.54
C LEU A 194 41.83 -24.85 2.58
N THR A 195 41.91 -23.69 1.90
CA THR A 195 40.89 -22.69 1.86
C THR A 195 40.35 -22.46 0.46
N VAL A 196 39.06 -22.28 0.35
CA VAL A 196 38.37 -22.02 -0.92
C VAL A 196 37.71 -20.65 -0.86
N PRO A 197 37.98 -19.78 -1.86
CA PRO A 197 37.35 -18.45 -1.91
C PRO A 197 35.87 -18.54 -2.32
N VAL A 198 35.06 -17.78 -1.62
CA VAL A 198 33.65 -17.52 -1.97
C VAL A 198 33.57 -16.18 -2.66
N PHE A 199 32.91 -16.13 -3.81
CA PHE A 199 32.77 -14.94 -4.64
C PHE A 199 31.33 -14.43 -4.65
N SER A 200 31.16 -13.12 -4.83
CA SER A 200 29.84 -12.55 -5.06
C SER A 200 29.32 -12.85 -6.46
N ASN A 201 28.08 -13.33 -6.54
CA ASN A 201 27.38 -13.48 -7.82
C ASN A 201 26.67 -12.18 -8.25
N TYR A 202 26.65 -11.16 -7.39
CA TYR A 202 25.89 -9.94 -7.54
C TYR A 202 26.78 -8.71 -7.38
N SER A 203 26.34 -7.60 -7.98
CA SER A 203 26.95 -6.28 -7.77
C SER A 203 25.98 -5.40 -6.98
N GLY A 204 26.46 -4.70 -5.97
CA GLY A 204 25.63 -3.84 -5.13
C GLY A 204 26.29 -3.51 -3.80
N HIS A 205 25.49 -3.20 -2.81
CA HIS A 205 25.91 -2.95 -1.43
C HIS A 205 25.51 -4.10 -0.52
N ILE A 206 26.42 -4.52 0.33
CA ILE A 206 26.16 -5.61 1.26
C ILE A 206 25.35 -5.11 2.45
N GLN A 207 24.29 -5.84 2.75
CA GLN A 207 23.60 -5.78 4.03
C GLN A 207 23.67 -7.13 4.72
N GLN A 208 23.46 -7.13 6.02
CA GLN A 208 23.32 -8.35 6.79
C GLN A 208 22.15 -9.18 6.22
N ALA A 209 22.38 -10.47 6.06
CA ALA A 209 21.29 -11.39 5.86
C ALA A 209 20.35 -11.28 7.08
N GLY A 210 19.12 -10.90 6.87
CA GLY A 210 18.11 -11.02 7.90
C GLY A 210 18.13 -12.48 8.38
N THR A 211 18.09 -12.72 9.66
CA THR A 211 17.81 -14.03 10.23
C THR A 211 16.40 -14.42 9.76
N ALA A 212 16.32 -15.08 8.61
CA ALA A 212 15.12 -15.79 8.20
C ALA A 212 14.97 -16.99 9.13
N GLY A 213 14.46 -16.76 10.33
CA GLY A 213 14.38 -17.81 11.34
C GLY A 213 13.84 -17.32 12.67
N SER A 214 12.81 -16.48 12.63
CA SER A 214 11.96 -16.29 13.80
C SER A 214 10.53 -15.94 13.35
N MET A 215 9.94 -16.81 12.58
CA MET A 215 8.49 -16.96 12.59
C MET A 215 8.15 -17.84 13.80
N GLY A 216 8.03 -17.25 14.96
CA GLY A 216 7.63 -17.99 16.16
C GLY A 216 8.03 -17.34 17.46
N SER A 217 7.70 -16.08 17.64
CA SER A 217 7.58 -15.54 18.98
C SER A 217 6.56 -14.40 18.98
N SER A 218 5.61 -14.59 19.85
CA SER A 218 4.44 -13.77 20.19
C SER A 218 4.67 -12.26 20.12
N PRO A 219 3.62 -11.48 19.76
CA PRO A 219 3.67 -10.03 19.81
C PRO A 219 3.47 -9.58 21.25
N GLN A 220 4.53 -9.59 22.03
CA GLN A 220 4.49 -9.00 23.36
C GLN A 220 5.88 -8.51 23.78
N SER A 221 6.20 -7.33 23.31
CA SER A 221 7.06 -6.39 24.05
C SER A 221 7.07 -5.04 23.31
N ALA A 222 6.98 -3.99 24.12
CA ALA A 222 6.91 -2.58 23.86
C ALA A 222 7.79 -2.08 22.70
N PRO A 223 7.46 -0.91 22.07
CA PRO A 223 8.30 -0.31 21.06
C PRO A 223 9.64 0.04 21.68
N ALA A 224 10.61 -0.84 21.49
CA ALA A 224 12.00 -0.48 21.72
C ALA A 224 12.28 0.67 20.75
N MET A 225 12.55 1.85 21.28
CA MET A 225 13.08 2.98 20.55
C MET A 225 14.20 2.45 19.67
N ALA A 226 14.00 2.49 18.36
CA ALA A 226 15.02 2.18 17.39
C ALA A 226 16.11 3.22 17.59
N SER A 227 17.12 2.85 18.37
CA SER A 227 18.31 3.66 18.54
C SER A 227 18.98 3.80 17.16
N ASN A 228 19.11 5.02 16.70
CA ASN A 228 19.75 5.43 15.44
C ASN A 228 21.28 5.15 15.41
N THR A 229 21.76 4.16 16.13
CA THR A 229 23.18 3.73 16.14
C THR A 229 23.53 2.75 15.00
N ALA A 230 22.66 2.62 13.99
CA ALA A 230 22.79 1.56 13.00
C ALA A 230 23.81 1.83 11.86
N ALA A 231 24.35 3.04 11.74
CA ALA A 231 25.22 3.38 10.60
C ALA A 231 26.63 2.74 10.65
N THR A 232 27.11 2.42 11.86
CA THR A 232 28.47 1.86 12.09
C THR A 232 28.47 0.46 12.70
N ALA A 233 27.31 -0.22 12.74
CA ALA A 233 27.26 -1.56 13.31
C ALA A 233 28.14 -2.50 12.49
N GLU A 234 29.09 -3.14 13.15
CA GLU A 234 29.92 -4.20 12.60
C GLU A 234 29.06 -5.31 12.00
N LEU A 235 29.62 -5.98 10.99
CA LEU A 235 29.01 -7.21 10.48
C LEU A 235 29.06 -8.27 11.59
N PRO A 236 27.98 -9.05 11.77
CA PRO A 236 27.94 -10.10 12.78
C PRO A 236 28.87 -11.27 12.46
N LEU A 237 29.31 -11.37 11.18
CA LEU A 237 30.24 -12.39 10.74
C LEU A 237 31.67 -11.91 10.94
N LYS A 238 32.45 -12.76 11.61
CA LYS A 238 33.87 -12.53 11.92
C LYS A 238 34.71 -13.72 11.45
N GLU A 239 35.98 -13.46 11.25
CA GLU A 239 36.97 -14.51 11.01
C GLU A 239 36.97 -15.49 12.19
N GLY A 240 37.12 -16.78 11.92
CA GLY A 240 37.03 -17.84 12.90
C GLY A 240 35.65 -18.42 13.15
N MET A 241 34.58 -17.75 12.72
CA MET A 241 33.22 -18.27 12.87
C MET A 241 32.94 -19.43 11.92
N TYR A 242 32.03 -20.30 12.33
CA TYR A 242 31.56 -21.41 11.52
C TYR A 242 30.27 -21.02 10.75
N LEU A 243 30.23 -21.42 9.49
CA LEU A 243 29.08 -21.35 8.62
C LEU A 243 28.47 -22.73 8.42
N GLN A 244 27.15 -22.77 8.34
CA GLN A 244 26.42 -23.97 7.95
C GLN A 244 26.15 -24.00 6.45
N LYS A 245 25.99 -25.19 5.87
CA LYS A 245 25.53 -25.33 4.49
C LYS A 245 24.14 -24.71 4.30
N GLY A 246 24.02 -23.89 3.27
CA GLY A 246 22.77 -23.17 2.98
C GLY A 246 22.58 -21.87 3.78
N GLN A 247 23.43 -21.58 4.78
CA GLN A 247 23.34 -20.37 5.56
C GLN A 247 23.56 -19.14 4.66
N ASN A 248 22.62 -18.19 4.73
CA ASN A 248 22.78 -16.90 4.06
C ASN A 248 23.85 -16.07 4.78
N ILE A 249 24.91 -15.75 4.03
CA ILE A 249 26.05 -14.98 4.53
C ILE A 249 25.76 -13.49 4.44
N PHE A 250 25.38 -13.03 3.25
CA PHE A 250 25.09 -11.63 2.97
C PHE A 250 23.94 -11.50 1.97
N SER A 251 23.18 -10.42 2.13
CA SER A 251 22.26 -9.92 1.10
C SER A 251 22.93 -8.75 0.36
N VAL A 252 22.84 -8.76 -0.96
CA VAL A 252 23.39 -7.72 -1.83
C VAL A 252 22.26 -6.92 -2.44
N TYR A 253 22.25 -5.65 -2.17
CA TYR A 253 21.22 -4.71 -2.63
C TYR A 253 21.79 -3.81 -3.71
N ASN A 254 21.08 -3.70 -4.82
CA ASN A 254 21.48 -2.82 -5.91
C ASN A 254 20.80 -1.46 -5.79
N PRO A 255 21.51 -0.38 -5.47
CA PRO A 255 20.91 0.95 -5.32
C PRO A 255 20.38 1.55 -6.62
N ASN A 256 20.80 1.03 -7.77
CA ASN A 256 20.28 1.46 -9.07
C ASN A 256 18.92 0.83 -9.40
N ARG A 257 18.52 -0.17 -8.65
CA ARG A 257 17.25 -0.89 -8.80
C ARG A 257 16.39 -0.65 -7.58
N THR A 258 15.64 0.42 -7.66
CA THR A 258 14.76 0.90 -6.59
C THR A 258 13.37 1.14 -7.16
N TRP A 259 12.41 1.24 -6.30
CA TRP A 259 11.08 1.74 -6.58
C TRP A 259 10.68 2.80 -5.56
N ALA A 260 9.73 3.64 -5.90
CA ALA A 260 9.07 4.48 -4.92
C ALA A 260 7.79 3.77 -4.44
N LEU A 261 7.65 3.62 -3.14
CA LEU A 261 6.42 3.18 -2.49
C LEU A 261 5.61 4.42 -2.15
N ILE A 262 4.55 4.67 -2.91
CA ILE A 262 3.69 5.84 -2.73
C ILE A 262 2.39 5.44 -2.04
N ASN A 263 1.95 6.26 -1.09
CA ASN A 263 0.73 6.04 -0.33
C ASN A 263 -0.40 6.87 -0.93
N ILE A 264 -1.40 6.18 -1.45
CA ILE A 264 -2.56 6.74 -2.15
C ILE A 264 -3.75 6.68 -1.22
N PHE A 265 -4.44 7.79 -1.02
CA PHE A 265 -5.65 7.82 -0.21
C PHE A 265 -6.80 7.06 -0.87
N SER A 266 -7.72 6.55 -0.06
CA SER A 266 -8.86 5.75 -0.54
C SER A 266 -9.75 6.48 -1.54
N GLU A 267 -9.86 7.80 -1.43
CA GLU A 267 -10.64 8.66 -2.33
C GLU A 267 -10.05 8.74 -3.73
N ASP A 268 -8.72 8.61 -3.86
CA ASP A 268 -7.99 8.75 -5.12
C ASP A 268 -7.76 7.41 -5.85
N ILE A 269 -8.05 6.27 -5.20
CA ILE A 269 -7.78 4.94 -5.77
C ILE A 269 -8.47 4.75 -7.13
N ALA A 270 -9.71 5.25 -7.26
CA ALA A 270 -10.48 5.14 -8.50
C ALA A 270 -9.85 5.88 -9.69
N LEU A 271 -8.98 6.86 -9.42
CA LEU A 271 -8.28 7.67 -10.43
C LEU A 271 -6.96 7.03 -10.88
N ILE A 272 -6.52 5.98 -10.18
CA ILE A 272 -5.18 5.40 -10.34
C ILE A 272 -5.27 4.01 -10.92
N SER A 273 -4.41 3.74 -11.89
CA SER A 273 -4.31 2.43 -12.51
C SER A 273 -2.87 2.05 -12.83
N LYS A 274 -2.63 0.75 -12.93
CA LYS A 274 -1.34 0.21 -13.38
C LYS A 274 -1.00 0.75 -14.76
N GLY A 275 0.26 1.13 -14.96
CA GLY A 275 0.77 1.66 -16.22
C GLY A 275 0.72 3.18 -16.34
N GLN A 276 0.10 3.89 -15.38
CA GLN A 276 0.11 5.35 -15.38
C GLN A 276 1.51 5.92 -15.14
N SER A 277 1.75 7.06 -15.81
CA SER A 277 2.97 7.84 -15.64
C SER A 277 2.90 8.66 -14.36
N VAL A 278 3.99 8.68 -13.63
CA VAL A 278 4.15 9.39 -12.36
C VAL A 278 5.38 10.25 -12.42
N MET A 279 5.28 11.49 -11.98
CA MET A 279 6.42 12.34 -11.74
C MET A 279 6.87 12.20 -10.28
N ILE A 280 8.09 11.72 -10.07
CA ILE A 280 8.71 11.56 -8.75
C ILE A 280 9.56 12.78 -8.48
N ILE A 281 9.33 13.43 -7.35
CA ILE A 281 9.99 14.64 -6.91
C ILE A 281 10.61 14.35 -5.53
N PRO A 282 11.95 14.18 -5.42
CA PRO A 282 12.61 14.00 -4.14
C PRO A 282 12.49 15.26 -3.27
N GLU A 283 12.11 15.12 -2.00
CA GLU A 283 12.02 16.27 -1.09
C GLU A 283 13.37 16.96 -0.87
N ALA A 284 14.46 16.17 -0.89
CA ALA A 284 15.82 16.72 -0.72
C ALA A 284 16.29 17.59 -1.90
N ASN A 285 15.71 17.42 -3.09
CA ASN A 285 16.04 18.19 -4.28
C ASN A 285 14.83 18.29 -5.22
N PRO A 286 13.88 19.21 -4.95
CA PRO A 286 12.63 19.35 -5.70
C PRO A 286 12.80 19.75 -7.18
N GLU A 287 13.93 20.33 -7.54
CA GLU A 287 14.26 20.69 -8.93
C GLU A 287 14.45 19.45 -9.81
N ASN A 288 14.93 18.36 -9.23
CA ASN A 288 15.15 17.11 -9.95
C ASN A 288 13.88 16.26 -9.99
N ARG A 289 13.22 16.26 -11.14
CA ARG A 289 11.99 15.48 -11.38
C ARG A 289 12.31 14.27 -12.24
N PHE A 290 11.80 13.12 -11.84
CA PHE A 290 12.02 11.84 -12.53
C PHE A 290 10.71 11.20 -12.94
N LYS A 291 10.67 10.66 -14.16
CA LYS A 291 9.50 9.91 -14.62
C LYS A 291 9.56 8.49 -14.09
N GLY A 292 8.44 8.02 -13.56
CA GLY A 292 8.21 6.64 -13.17
C GLY A 292 6.91 6.12 -13.75
N ILE A 293 6.67 4.82 -13.55
CA ILE A 293 5.46 4.14 -13.99
C ILE A 293 4.91 3.31 -12.84
N ILE A 294 3.61 3.38 -12.58
CA ILE A 294 2.92 2.52 -11.61
C ILE A 294 2.95 1.09 -12.14
N GLY A 295 3.76 0.25 -11.50
CA GLY A 295 3.86 -1.16 -11.89
C GLY A 295 2.92 -2.07 -11.11
N PHE A 296 2.61 -1.70 -9.87
CA PHE A 296 1.77 -2.51 -8.98
C PHE A 296 1.05 -1.63 -7.97
N ILE A 297 -0.19 -1.96 -7.67
CA ILE A 297 -1.00 -1.35 -6.60
C ILE A 297 -1.34 -2.48 -5.65
N GLU A 298 -1.05 -2.33 -4.35
CA GLU A 298 -1.34 -3.34 -3.34
C GLU A 298 -2.85 -3.46 -3.16
N PRO A 299 -3.42 -4.69 -3.19
CA PRO A 299 -4.88 -4.87 -3.15
C PRO A 299 -5.46 -4.86 -1.71
N PHE A 300 -4.77 -4.22 -0.77
CA PHE A 300 -5.19 -4.14 0.63
C PHE A 300 -4.78 -2.81 1.25
N PHE A 301 -5.56 -2.37 2.24
CA PHE A 301 -5.21 -1.23 3.07
C PHE A 301 -4.25 -1.67 4.17
N ARG A 302 -3.25 -0.86 4.46
CA ARG A 302 -2.38 -1.10 5.62
C ARG A 302 -3.18 -0.91 6.90
N GLN A 303 -2.95 -1.76 7.87
CA GLN A 303 -3.62 -1.71 9.18
C GLN A 303 -3.39 -0.33 9.85
N GLY A 304 -4.47 0.35 10.23
CA GLY A 304 -4.41 1.69 10.81
C GLY A 304 -4.21 2.84 9.82
N SER A 305 -4.19 2.56 8.50
CA SER A 305 -4.06 3.58 7.45
C SER A 305 -5.24 3.53 6.48
N LYS A 306 -5.68 4.70 6.01
CA LYS A 306 -6.68 4.82 4.94
C LYS A 306 -6.03 4.88 3.55
N THR A 307 -4.80 4.41 3.41
CA THR A 307 -4.03 4.48 2.17
C THR A 307 -3.72 3.10 1.62
N VAL A 308 -3.64 3.03 0.31
CA VAL A 308 -3.14 1.88 -0.45
C VAL A 308 -1.75 2.23 -0.98
N THR A 309 -0.83 1.27 -0.95
CA THR A 309 0.52 1.50 -1.46
C THR A 309 0.60 1.14 -2.94
N ALA A 310 1.12 2.05 -3.75
CA ALA A 310 1.50 1.77 -5.13
C ALA A 310 3.02 1.77 -5.30
N ARG A 311 3.51 0.85 -6.13
CA ARG A 311 4.93 0.73 -6.47
C ARG A 311 5.19 1.40 -7.80
N VAL A 312 6.01 2.42 -7.77
CA VAL A 312 6.42 3.17 -8.96
C VAL A 312 7.84 2.80 -9.31
N TYR A 313 8.03 2.27 -10.50
CA TYR A 313 9.36 1.93 -11.03
C TYR A 313 9.96 3.12 -11.76
N PHE A 314 11.20 3.41 -11.46
CA PHE A 314 11.98 4.47 -12.11
C PHE A 314 13.46 4.06 -12.19
N ASP A 315 14.22 4.73 -13.05
CA ASP A 315 15.66 4.47 -13.20
C ASP A 315 16.46 5.31 -12.20
N ASN A 316 16.88 4.65 -11.11
CA ASN A 316 17.70 5.30 -10.08
C ASN A 316 19.18 5.38 -10.43
N SER A 317 19.64 4.73 -11.52
CA SER A 317 21.04 4.87 -11.96
C SER A 317 21.35 6.30 -12.39
N THR A 318 20.36 6.99 -12.96
CA THR A 318 20.41 8.39 -13.37
C THR A 318 19.99 9.31 -12.22
N ALA A 319 18.93 8.97 -11.50
CA ALA A 319 18.37 9.79 -10.43
C ALA A 319 19.27 9.86 -9.20
N LYS A 320 19.98 8.79 -8.86
CA LYS A 320 20.86 8.66 -7.68
C LYS A 320 20.19 9.08 -6.37
N ILE A 321 18.90 8.85 -6.24
CA ILE A 321 18.14 9.14 -5.02
C ILE A 321 18.55 8.12 -3.96
N PRO A 322 18.96 8.55 -2.76
CA PRO A 322 19.28 7.63 -1.68
C PRO A 322 18.04 6.80 -1.28
N VAL A 323 18.25 5.53 -1.01
CA VAL A 323 17.17 4.68 -0.47
C VAL A 323 16.78 5.15 0.93
N GLY A 324 15.48 5.20 1.22
CA GLY A 324 14.93 5.81 2.42
C GLY A 324 14.55 7.28 2.26
N SER A 325 14.87 7.92 1.11
CA SER A 325 14.45 9.30 0.85
C SER A 325 12.94 9.39 0.71
N GLN A 326 12.38 10.46 1.24
CA GLN A 326 10.99 10.84 0.99
C GLN A 326 10.84 11.47 -0.39
N VAL A 327 9.75 11.16 -1.06
CA VAL A 327 9.42 11.66 -2.39
C VAL A 327 7.95 12.06 -2.45
N LYS A 328 7.68 13.13 -3.18
CA LYS A 328 6.35 13.47 -3.66
C LYS A 328 6.16 12.82 -5.03
N ALA A 329 4.99 12.24 -5.26
CA ALA A 329 4.59 11.67 -6.53
C ALA A 329 3.40 12.44 -7.08
N GLU A 330 3.53 12.97 -8.28
CA GLU A 330 2.43 13.58 -9.04
C GLU A 330 1.99 12.58 -10.11
N ILE A 331 0.81 12.00 -9.92
CA ILE A 331 0.26 10.96 -10.79
C ILE A 331 -0.69 11.62 -11.77
N MET A 332 -0.40 11.52 -13.04
CA MET A 332 -1.30 12.03 -14.08
C MET A 332 -2.49 11.08 -14.22
N SER A 333 -3.67 11.52 -13.80
CA SER A 333 -4.90 10.75 -14.02
C SER A 333 -5.23 10.72 -15.52
N HIS A 334 -5.98 9.69 -15.91
CA HIS A 334 -6.45 9.60 -17.28
C HIS A 334 -7.39 10.75 -17.59
N ASN A 335 -7.15 11.40 -18.70
CA ASN A 335 -8.03 12.42 -19.23
C ASN A 335 -9.42 11.83 -19.48
N ARG A 336 -10.42 12.25 -18.72
CA ARG A 336 -11.83 11.92 -18.98
C ARG A 336 -12.59 13.21 -19.22
N MET A 337 -13.43 13.21 -20.24
CA MET A 337 -14.41 14.29 -20.42
C MET A 337 -15.34 14.29 -19.21
N ALA A 338 -15.36 15.37 -18.49
CA ALA A 338 -16.21 15.54 -17.32
C ALA A 338 -16.84 16.92 -17.32
N ASP A 339 -17.87 17.05 -16.53
CA ASP A 339 -18.64 18.28 -16.38
C ASP A 339 -18.02 19.12 -15.26
N TRP A 340 -17.66 20.36 -15.57
CA TRP A 340 -16.92 21.24 -14.67
C TRP A 340 -17.65 22.55 -14.44
N LEU A 341 -17.55 23.05 -13.21
CA LEU A 341 -17.96 24.40 -12.81
C LEU A 341 -16.80 25.11 -12.11
N PRO A 342 -16.79 26.46 -12.08
CA PRO A 342 -15.92 27.19 -11.16
C PRO A 342 -16.22 26.78 -9.71
N LYS A 343 -15.21 26.72 -8.87
CA LYS A 343 -15.35 26.38 -7.45
C LYS A 343 -16.28 27.34 -6.70
N SER A 344 -16.34 28.61 -7.14
CA SER A 344 -17.26 29.64 -6.60
C SER A 344 -18.72 29.30 -6.79
N ALA A 345 -19.08 28.52 -7.80
CA ALA A 345 -20.46 28.13 -8.10
C ALA A 345 -21.03 27.03 -7.20
N VAL A 346 -20.19 26.43 -6.35
CA VAL A 346 -20.58 25.35 -5.44
C VAL A 346 -20.22 25.69 -4.01
N VAL A 347 -21.18 25.58 -3.10
CA VAL A 347 -21.00 25.80 -1.66
C VAL A 347 -21.21 24.51 -0.89
N SER A 348 -20.40 24.33 0.17
CA SER A 348 -20.53 23.18 1.08
C SER A 348 -21.42 23.56 2.26
N LEU A 349 -22.46 22.79 2.49
CA LEU A 349 -23.33 22.84 3.66
C LEU A 349 -23.13 21.58 4.49
N GLY A 350 -22.23 21.64 5.46
CA GLY A 350 -21.83 20.45 6.20
C GLY A 350 -21.22 19.38 5.28
N ILE A 351 -21.87 18.24 5.17
CA ILE A 351 -21.46 17.12 4.30
C ILE A 351 -21.99 17.23 2.87
N ASP A 352 -23.02 18.05 2.66
CA ASP A 352 -23.65 18.23 1.36
C ASP A 352 -23.06 19.41 0.59
N LYS A 353 -23.10 19.31 -0.74
CA LYS A 353 -22.71 20.39 -1.64
C LYS A 353 -23.90 20.81 -2.47
N ILE A 354 -24.06 22.12 -2.63
CA ILE A 354 -25.17 22.72 -3.38
C ILE A 354 -24.63 23.65 -4.45
N ALA A 355 -25.43 23.77 -5.52
CA ALA A 355 -25.32 24.82 -6.53
C ALA A 355 -26.67 25.48 -6.70
N PHE A 356 -26.68 26.75 -7.09
CA PHE A 356 -27.91 27.50 -7.30
C PHE A 356 -28.30 27.48 -8.77
N LYS A 357 -29.32 26.68 -9.11
CA LYS A 357 -29.83 26.55 -10.48
C LYS A 357 -30.79 27.71 -10.82
N LYS A 358 -30.60 28.31 -12.00
CA LYS A 358 -31.45 29.39 -12.50
C LYS A 358 -32.83 28.86 -12.90
N VAL A 359 -33.86 29.53 -12.42
CA VAL A 359 -35.26 29.34 -12.78
C VAL A 359 -35.91 30.68 -13.12
N GLU A 360 -37.15 30.67 -13.58
CA GLU A 360 -37.90 31.92 -13.84
C GLU A 360 -37.94 32.80 -12.59
N GLY A 361 -37.37 33.98 -12.70
CA GLY A 361 -37.38 35.00 -11.63
C GLY A 361 -36.27 34.89 -10.58
N GLY A 362 -35.44 33.81 -10.54
CA GLY A 362 -34.42 33.69 -9.51
C GLY A 362 -33.59 32.41 -9.59
N PHE A 363 -33.14 31.92 -8.43
CA PHE A 363 -32.32 30.72 -8.27
C PHE A 363 -32.90 29.77 -7.22
N ILE A 364 -32.79 28.48 -7.47
CA ILE A 364 -33.18 27.43 -6.51
C ILE A 364 -31.88 26.66 -6.11
N ALA A 365 -31.73 26.42 -4.80
CA ALA A 365 -30.66 25.59 -4.28
C ALA A 365 -30.85 24.13 -4.70
N HIS A 366 -29.86 23.53 -5.34
CA HIS A 366 -29.88 22.15 -5.82
C HIS A 366 -28.69 21.37 -5.30
N LYS A 367 -28.95 20.18 -4.77
CA LYS A 367 -27.91 19.31 -4.27
C LYS A 367 -27.11 18.75 -5.42
N VAL A 368 -25.77 18.82 -5.32
CA VAL A 368 -24.84 18.32 -6.32
C VAL A 368 -23.84 17.34 -5.72
N VAL A 369 -23.50 16.32 -6.48
CA VAL A 369 -22.39 15.43 -6.14
C VAL A 369 -21.18 15.90 -6.92
N THR A 370 -20.12 16.22 -6.21
CA THR A 370 -18.87 16.70 -6.80
C THR A 370 -17.80 15.64 -6.79
N GLY A 371 -16.88 15.72 -7.75
CA GLY A 371 -15.69 14.89 -7.83
C GLY A 371 -14.41 15.68 -7.56
N ALA A 372 -13.42 15.52 -8.45
CA ALA A 372 -12.12 16.15 -8.34
C ALA A 372 -12.18 17.69 -8.39
N VAL A 373 -11.25 18.32 -7.69
CA VAL A 373 -11.03 19.77 -7.75
C VAL A 373 -9.67 20.01 -8.42
N VAL A 374 -9.66 20.82 -9.48
CA VAL A 374 -8.43 21.13 -10.23
C VAL A 374 -8.34 22.65 -10.40
N GLY A 375 -7.37 23.25 -9.69
CA GLY A 375 -7.22 24.69 -9.66
C GLY A 375 -8.49 25.40 -9.17
N ASP A 376 -9.12 26.19 -10.06
CA ASP A 376 -10.34 26.95 -9.79
C ASP A 376 -11.62 26.22 -10.21
N LYS A 377 -11.52 24.98 -10.68
CA LYS A 377 -12.65 24.20 -11.17
C LYS A 377 -12.96 23.00 -10.28
N ILE A 378 -14.26 22.69 -10.16
CA ILE A 378 -14.78 21.53 -9.47
C ILE A 378 -15.58 20.65 -10.43
N GLN A 379 -15.32 19.35 -10.40
CA GLN A 379 -16.03 18.38 -11.20
C GLN A 379 -17.43 18.13 -10.63
N ILE A 380 -18.44 18.13 -11.50
CA ILE A 380 -19.80 17.71 -11.18
C ILE A 380 -20.01 16.28 -11.66
N VAL A 381 -20.33 15.39 -10.73
CA VAL A 381 -20.58 13.97 -11.02
C VAL A 381 -22.06 13.74 -11.31
N SER A 382 -22.93 14.40 -10.54
CA SER A 382 -24.39 14.35 -10.73
C SER A 382 -25.08 15.52 -10.04
N GLY A 383 -26.36 15.73 -10.37
CA GLY A 383 -27.20 16.77 -9.80
C GLY A 383 -27.44 17.97 -10.71
N LEU A 384 -26.73 18.09 -11.85
CA LEU A 384 -26.95 19.14 -12.85
C LEU A 384 -26.93 18.54 -14.25
N LEU A 385 -27.72 19.13 -15.14
CA LEU A 385 -27.70 18.85 -16.56
C LEU A 385 -26.77 19.84 -17.28
N PRO A 386 -26.19 19.48 -18.44
CA PRO A 386 -25.31 20.38 -19.19
C PRO A 386 -25.95 21.71 -19.61
N GLU A 387 -27.26 21.71 -19.81
CA GLU A 387 -28.05 22.91 -20.15
C GLU A 387 -28.42 23.79 -18.95
N ASP A 388 -28.28 23.29 -17.73
CA ASP A 388 -28.63 24.02 -16.54
C ASP A 388 -27.78 25.27 -16.38
N GLY A 389 -28.46 26.42 -16.22
CA GLY A 389 -27.81 27.65 -15.82
C GLY A 389 -27.58 27.63 -14.30
N VAL A 390 -26.39 27.96 -13.87
CA VAL A 390 -26.02 27.99 -12.45
C VAL A 390 -25.43 29.36 -12.11
N ALA A 391 -25.67 29.83 -10.88
CA ALA A 391 -25.07 31.08 -10.42
C ALA A 391 -23.52 30.93 -10.37
N GLU A 392 -22.80 31.93 -10.88
CA GLU A 392 -21.33 31.94 -10.90
C GLU A 392 -20.75 31.98 -9.48
N ASN A 393 -21.41 32.63 -8.54
CA ASN A 393 -21.00 32.71 -7.15
C ASN A 393 -22.13 32.28 -6.22
N ALA A 394 -22.10 31.03 -5.82
CA ALA A 394 -23.09 30.42 -4.92
C ALA A 394 -23.00 30.96 -3.48
N GLN A 395 -21.77 31.33 -3.03
CA GLN A 395 -21.58 31.88 -1.69
C GLN A 395 -22.28 33.19 -1.48
N TYR A 396 -22.27 34.06 -2.50
CA TYR A 396 -22.96 35.32 -2.45
C TYR A 396 -24.46 35.17 -2.25
N LEU A 397 -25.07 34.12 -2.79
CA LEU A 397 -26.49 33.84 -2.61
C LEU A 397 -26.82 33.31 -1.21
N MET A 398 -25.87 32.70 -0.54
CA MET A 398 -26.02 32.26 0.84
C MET A 398 -25.87 33.38 1.86
N ASP A 399 -24.96 34.31 1.63
CA ASP A 399 -24.67 35.43 2.53
C ASP A 399 -25.69 36.58 2.33
N SER A 400 -26.51 36.51 1.28
CA SER A 400 -27.50 37.55 1.04
C SER A 400 -28.62 37.47 2.09
N GLU A 401 -28.90 38.57 2.76
CA GLU A 401 -29.96 38.72 3.78
C GLU A 401 -31.37 38.33 3.30
N SER A 402 -31.56 38.19 2.01
CA SER A 402 -32.81 37.69 1.39
C SER A 402 -33.17 36.28 1.86
N PHE A 403 -32.24 35.50 2.39
CA PHE A 403 -32.50 34.20 2.99
C PHE A 403 -33.24 34.29 4.34
N ILE A 404 -33.20 35.45 4.99
CA ILE A 404 -33.75 35.63 6.37
C ILE A 404 -35.03 36.44 6.36
N LYS A 405 -35.41 37.17 5.29
CA LYS A 405 -36.44 38.20 5.32
C LYS A 405 -37.81 37.85 4.68
N ILE A 406 -38.04 36.65 4.20
CA ILE A 406 -39.30 36.28 3.52
C ILE A 406 -40.33 35.62 4.46
N ASN A 407 -40.12 35.66 5.75
CA ASN A 407 -41.17 35.27 6.73
C ASN A 407 -41.63 36.47 7.53
N ARG A 408 -42.43 37.32 6.90
CA ARG A 408 -43.44 38.21 7.58
C ARG A 408 -44.73 38.22 6.80
#